data_98a99c658b0d56bde5cf595f6f685052
#
_entry.id   98a99c658b0d56bde5cf595f6f685052
#
_cell.length_a   1.000
_cell.length_b   1.000
_cell.length_c   1.000
_cell.angle_alpha   90.00
_cell.angle_beta   90.00
_cell.angle_gamma   90.00
#
_symmetry.space_group_name_H-M   'P 1'
#
loop_
_entity.id
_entity.type
_entity.pdbx_description
1 polymer ?
#
loop_
_entity_poly.entity_id
_entity_poly.type
_entity_poly.pdbx_seq_one_letter_code
_entity_poly.pdbx_strand_id
1 'polypeptide(L)'
;MKKAFIIGAGPAGLTAAYELLKQSDEYEVTVFEESFHMGGISKTVNYKGNRMDMGGHRFFSKVPEVNAWWEQMLPMQGAPAADDIMLQRDVPLEKGGPDPQKEDRVMLNRNRVSRIYFDQKFYDYPIQLKPELFMNMGFLQTMQVGFSYLASLIHKRPENSLEDFYINRFGKKLYSMFFEHYTENLWGCLLYTSDAADDLLCV
;
A
#
# COMPACT_ATOMS: atom_id res chain seq x y z
N MET A 1 2.60 -39.85 -5.57
CA MET A 1 2.32 -38.46 -5.19
C MET A 1 3.50 -37.93 -4.37
N LYS A 2 4.02 -36.80 -4.74
CA LYS A 2 5.06 -36.08 -4.01
C LYS A 2 4.40 -35.28 -2.89
N LYS A 3 4.98 -35.28 -1.70
CA LYS A 3 4.46 -34.49 -0.58
C LYS A 3 5.13 -33.13 -0.55
N ALA A 4 4.34 -32.06 -0.52
CA ALA A 4 4.80 -30.69 -0.37
C ALA A 4 4.27 -30.13 0.96
N PHE A 5 5.18 -29.68 1.82
CA PHE A 5 4.86 -29.03 3.10
C PHE A 5 5.14 -27.54 2.99
N ILE A 6 4.15 -26.73 3.29
CA ILE A 6 4.24 -25.27 3.25
C ILE A 6 4.03 -24.74 4.67
N ILE A 7 4.93 -23.92 5.15
CA ILE A 7 4.87 -23.34 6.49
C ILE A 7 4.38 -21.89 6.34
N GLY A 8 3.24 -21.60 6.97
CA GLY A 8 2.55 -20.32 6.93
C GLY A 8 1.42 -20.26 5.89
N ALA A 9 0.19 -19.98 6.36
CA ALA A 9 -0.99 -19.79 5.52
C ALA A 9 -1.27 -18.30 5.25
N GLY A 10 -0.21 -17.50 5.08
CA GLY A 10 -0.29 -16.15 4.54
C GLY A 10 -0.42 -16.13 3.02
N PRO A 11 -0.48 -14.94 2.37
CA PRO A 11 -0.64 -14.84 0.92
C PRO A 11 0.38 -15.67 0.13
N ALA A 12 1.65 -15.64 0.52
CA ALA A 12 2.71 -16.37 -0.17
C ALA A 12 2.51 -17.89 -0.09
N GLY A 13 2.24 -18.43 1.10
CA GLY A 13 2.04 -19.87 1.29
C GLY A 13 0.78 -20.39 0.59
N LEU A 14 -0.31 -19.66 0.68
CA LEU A 14 -1.56 -20.02 0.00
C LEU A 14 -1.43 -19.95 -1.52
N THR A 15 -0.72 -18.95 -2.06
CA THR A 15 -0.43 -18.86 -3.50
C THR A 15 0.42 -20.04 -3.96
N ALA A 16 1.48 -20.40 -3.22
CA ALA A 16 2.32 -21.53 -3.53
C ALA A 16 1.54 -22.85 -3.52
N ALA A 17 0.68 -23.05 -2.51
CA ALA A 17 -0.19 -24.23 -2.45
C ALA A 17 -1.14 -24.31 -3.64
N TYR A 18 -1.79 -23.20 -3.96
CA TYR A 18 -2.72 -23.14 -5.10
C TYR A 18 -2.03 -23.44 -6.42
N GLU A 19 -0.88 -22.83 -6.70
CA GLU A 19 -0.15 -23.03 -7.94
C GLU A 19 0.40 -24.46 -8.08
N LEU A 20 0.88 -25.06 -7.00
CA LEU A 20 1.29 -26.48 -7.03
C LEU A 20 0.13 -27.42 -7.39
N LEU A 21 -1.03 -27.21 -6.76
CA LEU A 21 -2.22 -28.02 -7.02
C LEU A 21 -2.80 -27.79 -8.43
N LYS A 22 -2.67 -26.57 -8.97
CA LYS A 22 -3.12 -26.23 -10.33
C LYS A 22 -2.23 -26.84 -11.41
N GLN A 23 -0.91 -26.94 -11.15
CA GLN A 23 0.05 -27.40 -12.13
C GLN A 23 0.10 -28.92 -12.28
N SER A 24 -0.19 -29.69 -11.24
CA SER A 24 -0.04 -31.14 -11.27
C SER A 24 -0.80 -31.86 -10.15
N ASP A 25 -1.48 -32.93 -10.53
CA ASP A 25 -2.10 -33.88 -9.58
C ASP A 25 -1.08 -34.78 -8.86
N GLU A 26 0.23 -34.61 -9.14
CA GLU A 26 1.30 -35.38 -8.51
C GLU A 26 1.60 -34.95 -7.07
N TYR A 27 1.12 -33.79 -6.65
CA TYR A 27 1.41 -33.22 -5.33
C TYR A 27 0.27 -33.40 -4.33
N GLU A 28 0.62 -33.88 -3.16
CA GLU A 28 -0.18 -33.79 -1.93
C GLU A 28 0.34 -32.58 -1.13
N VAL A 29 -0.43 -31.52 -1.06
CA VAL A 29 0.00 -30.26 -0.42
C VAL A 29 -0.60 -30.13 0.97
N THR A 30 0.27 -29.95 1.97
CA THR A 30 -0.13 -29.68 3.36
C THR A 30 0.41 -28.32 3.77
N VAL A 31 -0.49 -27.43 4.22
CA VAL A 31 -0.12 -26.10 4.74
C VAL A 31 -0.23 -26.10 6.26
N PHE A 32 0.84 -25.70 6.93
CA PHE A 32 0.88 -25.53 8.38
C PHE A 32 0.77 -24.05 8.73
N GLU A 33 -0.11 -23.72 9.64
CA GLU A 33 -0.32 -22.36 10.15
C GLU A 33 -0.25 -22.37 11.67
N GLU A 34 0.49 -21.41 12.24
CA GLU A 34 0.66 -21.28 13.69
C GLU A 34 -0.62 -20.80 14.38
N SER A 35 -1.35 -19.90 13.72
CA SER A 35 -2.58 -19.30 14.24
C SER A 35 -3.82 -20.11 13.85
N PHE A 36 -4.95 -19.81 14.52
CA PHE A 36 -6.25 -20.41 14.16
C PHE A 36 -6.88 -19.82 12.89
N HIS A 37 -6.20 -18.87 12.23
CA HIS A 37 -6.74 -18.15 11.09
C HIS A 37 -5.74 -18.08 9.95
N MET A 38 -6.20 -18.35 8.74
CA MET A 38 -5.43 -18.13 7.51
C MET A 38 -5.42 -16.64 7.14
N GLY A 39 -4.49 -16.27 6.26
CA GLY A 39 -4.40 -14.94 5.66
C GLY A 39 -3.17 -14.12 6.06
N GLY A 40 -2.49 -14.47 7.16
CA GLY A 40 -1.30 -13.75 7.59
C GLY A 40 -1.55 -12.24 7.71
N ILE A 41 -0.72 -11.42 7.07
CA ILE A 41 -0.86 -9.95 7.05
C ILE A 41 -2.14 -9.46 6.33
N SER A 42 -2.72 -10.29 5.44
CA SER A 42 -3.96 -9.99 4.71
C SER A 42 -5.22 -10.50 5.42
N LYS A 43 -5.07 -10.94 6.67
CA LYS A 43 -6.18 -11.48 7.46
C LYS A 43 -7.21 -10.40 7.77
N THR A 44 -8.49 -10.75 7.57
CA THR A 44 -9.63 -9.96 8.00
C THR A 44 -10.12 -10.44 9.37
N VAL A 45 -10.23 -9.54 10.31
CA VAL A 45 -10.78 -9.78 11.64
C VAL A 45 -12.26 -9.43 11.64
N ASN A 46 -13.10 -10.33 12.16
CA ASN A 46 -14.50 -10.04 12.41
C ASN A 46 -14.70 -9.74 13.91
N TYR A 47 -15.12 -8.52 14.21
CA TYR A 47 -15.43 -8.11 15.57
C TYR A 47 -16.82 -7.48 15.64
N LYS A 48 -17.71 -8.08 16.41
CA LYS A 48 -19.10 -7.64 16.59
C LYS A 48 -19.82 -7.38 15.25
N GLY A 49 -19.63 -8.27 14.27
CA GLY A 49 -20.23 -8.15 12.94
C GLY A 49 -19.51 -7.19 11.96
N ASN A 50 -18.50 -6.48 12.43
CA ASN A 50 -17.70 -5.60 11.58
C ASN A 50 -16.44 -6.33 11.10
N ARG A 51 -16.16 -6.25 9.80
CA ARG A 51 -14.96 -6.82 9.18
C ARG A 51 -13.89 -5.74 9.07
N MET A 52 -12.69 -6.04 9.56
CA MET A 52 -11.54 -5.14 9.54
C MET A 52 -10.29 -5.90 9.10
N ASP A 53 -9.59 -5.39 8.12
CA ASP A 53 -8.32 -5.97 7.69
C ASP A 53 -7.18 -5.52 8.61
N MET A 54 -6.28 -6.44 8.92
CA MET A 54 -5.14 -6.17 9.79
C MET A 54 -4.06 -5.33 9.12
N GLY A 55 -3.95 -5.44 7.80
CA GLY A 55 -2.96 -4.73 7.00
C GLY A 55 -3.57 -3.84 5.93
N GLY A 56 -2.78 -3.50 4.94
CA GLY A 56 -3.27 -2.80 3.76
C GLY A 56 -4.27 -3.68 2.99
N HIS A 57 -5.49 -3.21 2.86
CA HIS A 57 -6.60 -3.91 2.21
C HIS A 57 -6.79 -3.51 0.75
N ARG A 58 -5.78 -2.92 0.13
CA ARG A 58 -5.81 -2.55 -1.27
C ARG A 58 -4.83 -3.40 -2.06
N PHE A 59 -5.36 -4.17 -3.01
CA PHE A 59 -4.54 -4.79 -4.02
C PHE A 59 -4.06 -3.74 -5.04
N PHE A 60 -2.79 -3.76 -5.34
CA PHE A 60 -2.19 -2.96 -6.41
C PHE A 60 -0.95 -3.68 -6.95
N SER A 61 -0.89 -3.87 -8.24
CA SER A 61 0.30 -4.39 -8.91
C SER A 61 0.53 -3.67 -10.24
N LYS A 62 1.80 -3.48 -10.60
CA LYS A 62 2.23 -3.03 -11.94
C LYS A 62 2.53 -4.20 -12.88
N VAL A 63 2.49 -5.43 -12.37
CA VAL A 63 2.81 -6.66 -13.10
C VAL A 63 1.51 -7.24 -13.68
N PRO A 64 1.36 -7.28 -15.02
CA PRO A 64 0.12 -7.72 -15.67
C PRO A 64 -0.27 -9.15 -15.30
N GLU A 65 0.71 -10.06 -15.18
CA GLU A 65 0.50 -11.46 -14.82
C GLU A 65 -0.12 -11.61 -13.43
N VAL A 66 0.31 -10.77 -12.49
CA VAL A 66 -0.23 -10.73 -11.12
C VAL A 66 -1.66 -10.21 -11.13
N ASN A 67 -1.95 -9.17 -11.92
CA ASN A 67 -3.31 -8.66 -12.08
C ASN A 67 -4.24 -9.73 -12.65
N ALA A 68 -3.83 -10.39 -13.74
CA ALA A 68 -4.61 -11.48 -14.36
C ALA A 68 -4.84 -12.67 -13.40
N TRP A 69 -3.84 -12.97 -12.56
CA TRP A 69 -3.98 -14.00 -11.53
C TRP A 69 -5.05 -13.62 -10.48
N TRP A 70 -5.03 -12.38 -10.02
CA TRP A 70 -6.02 -11.89 -9.06
C TRP A 70 -7.45 -11.86 -9.64
N GLU A 71 -7.61 -11.48 -10.91
CA GLU A 71 -8.89 -11.48 -11.61
C GLU A 71 -9.50 -12.90 -11.74
N GLN A 72 -8.65 -13.94 -11.82
CA GLN A 72 -9.12 -15.33 -11.76
C GLN A 72 -9.70 -15.70 -10.38
N MET A 73 -9.15 -15.13 -9.30
CA MET A 73 -9.62 -15.38 -7.94
C MET A 73 -10.86 -14.54 -7.60
N LEU A 74 -10.83 -13.27 -7.95
CA LEU A 74 -11.86 -12.28 -7.68
C LEU A 74 -12.09 -11.44 -8.94
N PRO A 75 -13.11 -11.69 -9.75
CA PRO A 75 -13.39 -10.89 -10.93
C PRO A 75 -13.76 -9.46 -10.56
N MET A 76 -13.42 -8.51 -11.43
CA MET A 76 -13.73 -7.09 -11.25
C MET A 76 -15.24 -6.83 -11.33
N GLN A 77 -15.72 -5.84 -10.57
CA GLN A 77 -17.14 -5.47 -10.54
C GLN A 77 -17.67 -5.04 -11.92
N GLY A 78 -18.83 -5.59 -12.30
CA GLY A 78 -19.55 -5.23 -13.52
C GLY A 78 -20.72 -4.25 -13.31
N ALA A 79 -21.02 -3.95 -12.03
CA ALA A 79 -22.03 -2.97 -11.64
C ALA A 79 -21.52 -2.10 -10.48
N PRO A 80 -22.04 -0.88 -10.29
CA PRO A 80 -21.69 -0.05 -9.14
C PRO A 80 -22.12 -0.70 -7.82
N ALA A 81 -21.27 -0.62 -6.79
CA ALA A 81 -21.66 -1.03 -5.44
C ALA A 81 -22.59 0.01 -4.78
N ALA A 82 -23.30 -0.37 -3.71
CA ALA A 82 -24.26 0.50 -3.06
C ALA A 82 -23.65 1.83 -2.60
N ASP A 83 -22.42 1.81 -2.11
CA ASP A 83 -21.70 3.02 -1.70
C ASP A 83 -21.20 3.85 -2.89
N ASP A 84 -20.95 3.25 -4.06
CA ASP A 84 -20.65 4.00 -5.27
C ASP A 84 -21.87 4.81 -5.72
N ILE A 85 -23.06 4.18 -5.67
CA ILE A 85 -24.32 4.85 -6.00
C ILE A 85 -24.63 5.96 -4.99
N MET A 86 -24.52 5.65 -3.69
CA MET A 86 -24.82 6.60 -2.62
C MET A 86 -23.90 7.83 -2.64
N LEU A 87 -22.62 7.63 -2.95
CA LEU A 87 -21.61 8.68 -2.98
C LEU A 87 -21.38 9.26 -4.38
N GLN A 88 -22.20 8.85 -5.36
CA GLN A 88 -22.13 9.29 -6.76
C GLN A 88 -20.70 9.15 -7.33
N ARG A 89 -20.06 8.01 -7.05
CA ARG A 89 -18.72 7.73 -7.58
C ARG A 89 -18.81 7.17 -8.98
N ASP A 90 -18.03 7.73 -9.88
CA ASP A 90 -17.74 7.12 -11.17
C ASP A 90 -16.60 6.12 -11.01
N VAL A 91 -16.88 4.84 -11.20
CA VAL A 91 -15.91 3.74 -11.06
C VAL A 91 -15.84 2.94 -12.36
N PRO A 92 -14.65 2.53 -12.80
CA PRO A 92 -14.53 1.63 -13.94
C PRO A 92 -15.28 0.31 -13.69
N LEU A 93 -16.09 -0.10 -14.66
CA LEU A 93 -16.87 -1.34 -14.60
C LEU A 93 -16.35 -2.33 -15.66
N GLU A 94 -16.22 -3.60 -15.29
CA GLU A 94 -15.82 -4.67 -16.21
C GLU A 94 -17.04 -5.24 -16.91
N LYS A 95 -16.96 -5.34 -18.25
CA LYS A 95 -18.05 -5.88 -19.06
C LYS A 95 -18.26 -7.36 -18.76
N GLY A 96 -19.45 -7.69 -18.24
CA GLY A 96 -19.78 -9.05 -17.85
C GLY A 96 -19.28 -9.46 -16.46
N GLY A 97 -18.70 -8.53 -15.70
CA GLY A 97 -18.32 -8.73 -14.31
C GLY A 97 -19.54 -8.90 -13.39
N PRO A 98 -19.34 -9.47 -12.19
CA PRO A 98 -20.39 -9.69 -11.22
C PRO A 98 -20.97 -8.38 -10.66
N ASP A 99 -22.22 -8.45 -10.23
CA ASP A 99 -22.90 -7.37 -9.50
C ASP A 99 -22.58 -7.49 -7.99
N PRO A 100 -21.89 -6.50 -7.40
CA PRO A 100 -21.52 -6.54 -5.97
C PRO A 100 -22.71 -6.61 -5.00
N GLN A 101 -23.91 -6.30 -5.45
CA GLN A 101 -25.12 -6.41 -4.64
C GLN A 101 -25.70 -7.84 -4.63
N LYS A 102 -25.25 -8.69 -5.53
CA LYS A 102 -25.76 -10.07 -5.70
C LYS A 102 -24.70 -11.12 -5.42
N GLU A 103 -23.43 -10.77 -5.59
CA GLU A 103 -22.31 -11.70 -5.45
C GLU A 103 -21.25 -11.14 -4.52
N ASP A 104 -20.86 -11.95 -3.51
CA ASP A 104 -19.78 -11.58 -2.57
C ASP A 104 -18.38 -11.76 -3.19
N ARG A 105 -18.27 -12.63 -4.21
CA ARG A 105 -17.00 -12.93 -4.87
C ARG A 105 -16.71 -11.92 -5.98
N VAL A 106 -16.34 -10.73 -5.59
CA VAL A 106 -16.08 -9.61 -6.51
C VAL A 106 -14.98 -8.71 -5.98
N MET A 107 -14.12 -8.23 -6.87
CA MET A 107 -13.13 -7.18 -6.56
C MET A 107 -13.71 -5.81 -6.90
N LEU A 108 -13.76 -4.94 -5.89
CA LEU A 108 -14.29 -3.60 -6.03
C LEU A 108 -13.20 -2.62 -6.45
N ASN A 109 -13.49 -1.78 -7.44
CA ASN A 109 -12.62 -0.68 -7.81
C ASN A 109 -12.85 0.49 -6.84
N ARG A 110 -11.79 0.94 -6.17
CA ARG A 110 -11.86 2.00 -5.16
C ARG A 110 -10.82 3.08 -5.42
N ASN A 111 -11.27 4.31 -5.54
CA ASN A 111 -10.39 5.46 -5.56
C ASN A 111 -9.82 5.71 -4.17
N ARG A 112 -8.49 5.63 -4.06
CA ARG A 112 -7.81 5.91 -2.81
C ARG A 112 -7.58 7.41 -2.68
N VAL A 113 -8.07 7.98 -1.59
CA VAL A 113 -7.70 9.32 -1.14
C VAL A 113 -6.76 9.17 0.06
N SER A 114 -5.48 9.39 -0.17
CA SER A 114 -4.48 9.40 0.92
C SER A 114 -4.16 10.84 1.28
N ARG A 115 -4.09 11.12 2.58
CA ARG A 115 -3.77 12.44 3.11
C ARG A 115 -2.79 12.32 4.26
N ILE A 116 -1.89 13.28 4.37
CA ILE A 116 -1.03 13.47 5.54
C ILE A 116 -1.71 14.50 6.43
N TYR A 117 -1.89 14.17 7.71
CA TYR A 117 -2.34 15.13 8.72
C TYR A 117 -1.12 15.66 9.45
N PHE A 118 -0.85 16.96 9.28
CA PHE A 118 0.29 17.64 9.89
C PHE A 118 -0.10 19.06 10.27
N ASP A 119 0.28 19.50 11.46
CA ASP A 119 0.00 20.85 11.99
C ASP A 119 -1.49 21.26 11.83
N GLN A 120 -2.39 20.35 12.26
CA GLN A 120 -3.86 20.50 12.20
C GLN A 120 -4.43 20.74 10.79
N LYS A 121 -3.68 20.37 9.74
CA LYS A 121 -4.09 20.51 8.34
C LYS A 121 -3.89 19.21 7.57
N PHE A 122 -4.65 19.04 6.51
CA PHE A 122 -4.51 17.91 5.60
C PHE A 122 -3.72 18.30 4.36
N TYR A 123 -2.78 17.42 3.98
CA TYR A 123 -1.97 17.52 2.78
C TYR A 123 -2.20 16.30 1.90
N ASP A 124 -2.19 16.48 0.58
CA ASP A 124 -2.32 15.36 -0.36
C ASP A 124 -1.10 14.42 -0.26
N TYR A 125 -1.36 13.11 -0.40
CA TYR A 125 -0.30 12.12 -0.54
C TYR A 125 -0.48 11.33 -1.85
N PRO A 126 0.54 11.25 -2.71
CA PRO A 126 1.86 11.91 -2.60
C PRO A 126 1.76 13.43 -2.64
N ILE A 127 2.73 14.10 -2.01
CA ILE A 127 2.77 15.56 -1.95
C ILE A 127 2.85 16.13 -3.37
N GLN A 128 1.90 16.98 -3.70
CA GLN A 128 1.83 17.67 -4.99
C GLN A 128 2.05 19.18 -4.79
N LEU A 129 2.79 19.80 -5.72
CA LEU A 129 3.05 21.24 -5.69
C LEU A 129 1.83 22.03 -6.20
N LYS A 130 0.73 21.92 -5.46
CA LYS A 130 -0.51 22.66 -5.73
C LYS A 130 -0.59 23.92 -4.87
N PRO A 131 -1.38 24.94 -5.27
CA PRO A 131 -1.59 26.14 -4.46
C PRO A 131 -2.05 25.85 -3.03
N GLU A 132 -2.86 24.82 -2.83
CA GLU A 132 -3.37 24.39 -1.53
C GLU A 132 -2.24 23.97 -0.56
N LEU A 133 -1.16 23.36 -1.08
CA LEU A 133 0.02 23.03 -0.29
C LEU A 133 0.62 24.30 0.35
N PHE A 134 0.81 25.33 -0.45
CA PHE A 134 1.42 26.61 -0.01
C PHE A 134 0.48 27.39 0.91
N MET A 135 -0.82 27.37 0.64
CA MET A 135 -1.82 27.98 1.53
C MET A 135 -1.85 27.28 2.89
N ASN A 136 -1.77 25.95 2.91
CA ASN A 136 -1.76 25.19 4.15
C ASN A 136 -0.47 25.39 4.95
N MET A 137 0.68 25.45 4.29
CA MET A 137 1.96 25.74 4.97
C MET A 137 2.06 27.19 5.46
N GLY A 138 1.42 28.13 4.76
CA GLY A 138 1.57 29.55 5.01
C GLY A 138 2.88 30.12 4.48
N PHE A 139 2.97 31.46 4.46
CA PHE A 139 4.07 32.17 3.79
C PHE A 139 5.46 31.84 4.37
N LEU A 140 5.62 31.87 5.68
CA LEU A 140 6.92 31.66 6.34
C LEU A 140 7.46 30.25 6.11
N GLN A 141 6.62 29.23 6.26
CA GLN A 141 7.04 27.84 6.03
C GLN A 141 7.33 27.60 4.54
N THR A 142 6.53 28.17 3.64
CA THR A 142 6.78 28.08 2.20
C THR A 142 8.14 28.68 1.82
N MET A 143 8.51 29.84 2.36
CA MET A 143 9.82 30.42 2.14
C MET A 143 10.95 29.55 2.69
N GLN A 144 10.81 29.00 3.89
CA GLN A 144 11.79 28.10 4.48
C GLN A 144 11.99 26.82 3.64
N VAL A 145 10.89 26.24 3.14
CA VAL A 145 10.94 25.08 2.24
C VAL A 145 11.65 25.44 0.95
N GLY A 146 11.30 26.58 0.35
CA GLY A 146 11.95 27.08 -0.89
C GLY A 146 13.46 27.27 -0.73
N PHE A 147 13.92 27.95 0.32
CA PHE A 147 15.35 28.11 0.59
C PHE A 147 16.05 26.77 0.88
N SER A 148 15.41 25.90 1.65
CA SER A 148 15.95 24.56 1.93
C SER A 148 16.09 23.71 0.66
N TYR A 149 15.14 23.80 -0.25
CA TYR A 149 15.19 23.13 -1.53
C TYR A 149 16.31 23.68 -2.43
N LEU A 150 16.41 25.01 -2.55
CA LEU A 150 17.52 25.65 -3.30
C LEU A 150 18.88 25.27 -2.74
N ALA A 151 19.02 25.21 -1.41
CA ALA A 151 20.26 24.74 -0.78
C ALA A 151 20.61 23.31 -1.15
N SER A 152 19.60 22.41 -1.23
CA SER A 152 19.82 21.01 -1.63
C SER A 152 20.19 20.84 -3.11
N LEU A 153 19.79 21.76 -3.98
CA LEU A 153 20.22 21.76 -5.38
C LEU A 153 21.70 22.12 -5.54
N ILE A 154 22.20 23.05 -4.69
CA ILE A 154 23.57 23.53 -4.74
C ILE A 154 24.52 22.57 -4.00
N HIS A 155 24.09 22.08 -2.83
CA HIS A 155 24.90 21.21 -1.96
C HIS A 155 24.26 19.82 -1.87
N LYS A 156 24.49 18.99 -2.88
CA LYS A 156 24.05 17.60 -2.85
C LYS A 156 24.90 16.77 -1.91
N ARG A 157 24.26 15.93 -1.12
CA ARG A 157 24.90 14.94 -0.25
C ARG A 157 25.18 13.66 -1.00
N PRO A 158 26.21 12.87 -0.64
CA PRO A 158 26.30 11.49 -1.06
C PRO A 158 25.04 10.74 -0.60
N GLU A 159 24.38 10.01 -1.49
CA GLU A 159 23.15 9.26 -1.16
C GLU A 159 23.49 7.93 -0.49
N ASN A 160 24.00 7.99 0.75
CA ASN A 160 24.36 6.82 1.54
C ASN A 160 23.21 6.33 2.42
N SER A 161 22.15 7.12 2.54
CA SER A 161 20.97 6.80 3.35
C SER A 161 19.70 7.28 2.67
N LEU A 162 18.57 6.72 3.10
CA LEU A 162 17.26 7.16 2.65
C LEU A 162 16.99 8.62 3.04
N GLU A 163 17.53 9.08 4.16
CA GLU A 163 17.50 10.48 4.55
C GLU A 163 18.18 11.38 3.51
N ASP A 164 19.40 11.05 3.10
CA ASP A 164 20.16 11.83 2.10
C ASP A 164 19.44 11.88 0.76
N PHE A 165 18.83 10.76 0.35
CA PHE A 165 18.02 10.66 -0.85
C PHE A 165 16.82 11.63 -0.82
N TYR A 166 16.08 11.68 0.30
CA TYR A 166 14.95 12.59 0.43
C TYR A 166 15.39 14.04 0.54
N ILE A 167 16.45 14.33 1.29
CA ILE A 167 16.97 15.70 1.44
C ILE A 167 17.46 16.25 0.10
N ASN A 168 18.14 15.44 -0.71
CA ASN A 168 18.61 15.84 -2.03
C ASN A 168 17.47 16.17 -3.00
N ARG A 169 16.28 15.55 -2.82
CA ARG A 169 15.13 15.74 -3.70
C ARG A 169 14.13 16.79 -3.24
N PHE A 170 13.96 16.92 -1.95
CA PHE A 170 12.90 17.77 -1.38
C PHE A 170 13.41 18.89 -0.49
N GLY A 171 14.70 18.87 -0.14
CA GLY A 171 15.29 19.74 0.85
C GLY A 171 15.00 19.31 2.29
N LYS A 172 15.91 19.64 3.21
CA LYS A 172 15.84 19.22 4.62
C LYS A 172 14.53 19.61 5.30
N LYS A 173 13.98 20.80 4.97
CA LYS A 173 12.77 21.30 5.64
C LYS A 173 11.54 20.46 5.30
N LEU A 174 11.32 20.14 4.02
CA LEU A 174 10.19 19.31 3.60
C LEU A 174 10.34 17.85 4.09
N TYR A 175 11.56 17.34 4.09
CA TYR A 175 11.90 16.03 4.65
C TYR A 175 11.49 15.94 6.12
N SER A 176 11.92 16.89 6.96
CA SER A 176 11.60 16.87 8.39
C SER A 176 10.11 17.05 8.69
N MET A 177 9.37 17.74 7.84
CA MET A 177 7.93 17.94 8.04
C MET A 177 7.09 16.68 7.73
N PHE A 178 7.43 15.93 6.68
CA PHE A 178 6.52 14.92 6.13
C PHE A 178 7.09 13.50 6.11
N PHE A 179 8.41 13.34 6.12
CA PHE A 179 9.04 12.02 5.94
C PHE A 179 9.71 11.49 7.21
N GLU A 180 10.44 12.30 7.94
CA GLU A 180 11.25 11.90 9.09
C GLU A 180 10.43 11.12 10.12
N HIS A 181 9.52 11.77 10.81
CA HIS A 181 8.72 11.14 11.86
C HIS A 181 7.72 10.11 11.35
N TYR A 182 7.19 10.30 10.14
CA TYR A 182 6.27 9.33 9.57
C TYR A 182 6.97 7.98 9.32
N THR A 183 8.15 8.02 8.73
CA THR A 183 8.89 6.80 8.41
C THR A 183 9.45 6.13 9.66
N GLU A 184 9.95 6.91 10.62
CA GLU A 184 10.36 6.41 11.92
C GLU A 184 9.23 5.67 12.66
N ASN A 185 8.04 6.25 12.68
CA ASN A 185 6.88 5.64 13.33
C ASN A 185 6.35 4.41 12.57
N LEU A 186 6.43 4.41 11.24
CA LEU A 186 5.91 3.33 10.42
C LEU A 186 6.82 2.10 10.43
N TRP A 187 8.13 2.32 10.33
CA TRP A 187 9.12 1.25 10.19
C TRP A 187 9.84 0.92 11.50
N GLY A 188 9.66 1.73 12.53
CA GLY A 188 10.35 1.55 13.81
C GLY A 188 11.86 1.77 13.75
N CYS A 189 12.37 2.36 12.68
CA CYS A 189 13.79 2.67 12.51
C CYS A 189 14.03 4.08 12.00
N LEU A 190 15.24 4.57 12.24
CA LEU A 190 15.67 5.89 11.82
C LEU A 190 16.13 5.89 10.35
N LEU A 191 15.64 6.84 9.55
CA LEU A 191 15.96 6.93 8.12
C LEU A 191 17.45 7.09 7.80
N TYR A 192 18.25 7.65 8.71
CA TYR A 192 19.69 7.79 8.52
C TYR A 192 20.46 6.46 8.64
N THR A 193 19.83 5.43 9.23
CA THR A 193 20.41 4.07 9.33
C THR A 193 19.95 3.16 8.20
N SER A 194 18.93 3.56 7.45
CA SER A 194 18.42 2.78 6.32
C SER A 194 19.26 3.02 5.08
N ASP A 195 19.70 1.96 4.42
CA ASP A 195 20.28 2.04 3.09
C ASP A 195 19.22 2.48 2.08
N ALA A 196 19.59 3.39 1.16
CA ALA A 196 18.69 3.85 0.10
C ALA A 196 18.25 2.73 -0.87
N ALA A 197 18.99 1.62 -0.90
CA ALA A 197 18.74 0.46 -1.73
C ALA A 197 17.99 -0.68 -1.00
N ASP A 198 17.95 -0.67 0.32
CA ASP A 198 17.45 -1.77 1.14
C ASP A 198 16.35 -1.28 2.12
N ASP A 199 15.12 -1.20 1.63
CA ASP A 199 13.93 -0.98 2.47
C ASP A 199 13.66 -2.14 3.48
N LEU A 200 14.50 -3.18 3.46
CA LEU A 200 14.29 -4.43 4.20
C LEU A 200 15.08 -4.52 5.52
N LEU A 201 15.99 -3.59 5.80
CA LEU A 201 16.87 -3.68 6.98
C LEU A 201 16.29 -3.07 8.26
N CYS A 202 15.05 -2.63 8.23
CA CYS A 202 14.33 -2.14 9.41
C CYS A 202 13.43 -3.20 10.07
N VAL A 203 13.65 -4.48 9.79
CA VAL A 203 12.90 -5.61 10.38
C VAL A 203 13.78 -6.32 11.39
#